data_654ad25c1a8cc163a371fc6b94996a29
#
_entry.id   654ad25c1a8cc163a371fc6b94996a29
#
_cell.length_a   1.000
_cell.length_b   1.000
_cell.length_c   1.000
_cell.angle_alpha   90.00
_cell.angle_beta   90.00
_cell.angle_gamma   90.00
#
_symmetry.space_group_name_H-M   'P 1'
#
loop_
_entity.id
_entity.type
_entity.pdbx_description
1 polymer ?
#
loop_
_entity_poly.entity_id
_entity_poly.type
_entity_poly.pdbx_seq_one_letter_code
_entity_poly.pdbx_strand_id
1 'polypeptide(L)'
;MNDSGHDADGARVSSGATRPLRERLRMPLMWGVPAVVGVVALYFYLTSGRYQSTEDAYLRAAQVQISANVSGRVRQVDVHDNEQVHRGEVLFRLDNRPFRIAVAAARARLAAAELTVESLKADYRADVAALRSADSQAAYAAREFRRQQRLLSIGVASRSALDRAQLALQQARAADTAARQRIQGVLARLGGKPDLPVEQHPQIAAAQAALDHALLELSYTTVYAPSDGIVAEVEHLQVGAYLPLAMPAFLLVSTRDVWVEADYKEDQLDHIRPGQPATVSIDAYPDETFHAVVASITPGTGAQFSILPPQNATGNWVKVVQRVGVRLRLVGNLPPVRSGLSATVTIDTRSQARKAPGSGRN
;
A
#
# COMPACT_ATOMS: atom_id res chain seq x y z
N MET A 1 -94.61 -62.73 70.73
CA MET A 1 -94.04 -63.79 71.52
C MET A 1 -92.54 -63.61 71.50
N ASN A 2 -92.08 -63.20 72.63
CA ASN A 2 -90.75 -63.49 73.21
C ASN A 2 -89.54 -63.35 72.32
N ASP A 3 -88.48 -62.85 72.73
CA ASP A 3 -88.00 -62.34 74.05
C ASP A 3 -86.50 -62.01 73.87
N SER A 4 -86.09 -61.00 74.63
CA SER A 4 -84.81 -60.86 75.28
C SER A 4 -83.52 -61.03 74.41
N GLY A 5 -82.57 -60.24 74.46
CA GLY A 5 -81.97 -59.46 75.50
C GLY A 5 -80.47 -59.44 75.38
N HIS A 6 -79.95 -58.46 75.94
CA HIS A 6 -78.57 -58.28 76.49
C HIS A 6 -77.37 -57.94 75.66
N ASP A 7 -77.00 -56.72 75.84
CA ASP A 7 -75.77 -56.18 76.41
C ASP A 7 -74.38 -56.71 75.94
N ALA A 8 -73.55 -55.92 75.54
CA ALA A 8 -72.39 -55.33 76.21
C ALA A 8 -71.29 -54.91 75.26
N ASP A 9 -70.97 -53.68 75.41
CA ASP A 9 -69.64 -53.12 75.68
C ASP A 9 -68.51 -53.13 74.59
N GLY A 10 -68.12 -52.00 74.24
CA GLY A 10 -66.75 -51.51 74.30
C GLY A 10 -65.77 -51.85 73.17
N ALA A 11 -65.51 -50.91 72.34
CA ALA A 11 -64.14 -50.43 72.08
C ALA A 11 -64.13 -49.42 70.91
N ARG A 12 -63.85 -48.21 71.26
CA ARG A 12 -63.47 -47.19 70.27
C ARG A 12 -62.11 -47.52 69.65
N VAL A 13 -62.03 -47.81 68.38
CA VAL A 13 -60.83 -47.87 67.61
C VAL A 13 -60.83 -46.61 66.69
N SER A 14 -59.98 -45.68 67.00
CA SER A 14 -59.66 -44.50 66.17
C SER A 14 -58.92 -44.94 64.91
N SER A 15 -59.60 -45.01 63.78
CA SER A 15 -58.95 -45.22 62.49
C SER A 15 -58.36 -43.87 62.03
N GLY A 16 -57.05 -43.67 62.24
CA GLY A 16 -56.27 -42.66 61.60
C GLY A 16 -56.26 -42.87 60.09
N ALA A 17 -56.99 -42.08 59.36
CA ALA A 17 -57.00 -42.06 57.92
C ALA A 17 -55.66 -41.52 57.44
N THR A 18 -54.74 -42.42 57.06
CA THR A 18 -53.51 -42.05 56.30
C THR A 18 -53.94 -41.60 54.93
N ARG A 19 -53.93 -40.29 54.69
CA ARG A 19 -54.08 -39.70 53.33
C ARG A 19 -53.00 -40.26 52.41
N PRO A 20 -53.39 -40.84 51.23
CA PRO A 20 -52.45 -41.46 50.32
C PRO A 20 -51.42 -40.44 49.84
N LEU A 21 -50.14 -40.78 49.84
CA LEU A 21 -48.99 -39.99 49.40
C LEU A 21 -49.21 -39.27 48.03
N ARG A 22 -50.11 -39.79 47.20
CA ARG A 22 -50.50 -39.23 45.92
C ARG A 22 -51.20 -37.88 46.03
N GLU A 23 -51.96 -37.57 47.06
CA GLU A 23 -52.61 -36.24 47.19
C GLU A 23 -51.66 -35.16 47.73
N ARG A 24 -50.65 -35.51 48.54
CA ARG A 24 -49.65 -34.57 49.04
C ARG A 24 -48.63 -34.16 47.97
N LEU A 25 -48.41 -35.00 46.96
CA LEU A 25 -47.50 -34.67 45.86
C LEU A 25 -48.21 -33.92 44.69
N ARG A 26 -49.52 -33.94 44.61
CA ARG A 26 -50.25 -33.29 43.50
C ARG A 26 -50.12 -31.75 43.52
N MET A 27 -50.23 -31.13 44.71
CA MET A 27 -50.09 -29.64 44.80
C MET A 27 -48.69 -29.13 44.49
N PRO A 28 -47.60 -29.66 45.09
CA PRO A 28 -46.28 -29.20 44.75
C PRO A 28 -45.88 -29.56 43.32
N LEU A 29 -46.36 -30.67 42.74
CA LEU A 29 -46.10 -31.06 41.37
C LEU A 29 -46.85 -30.16 40.36
N MET A 30 -48.09 -29.75 40.69
CA MET A 30 -48.95 -28.94 39.83
C MET A 30 -48.43 -27.49 39.67
N TRP A 31 -47.72 -26.95 40.67
CA TRP A 31 -47.08 -25.63 40.64
C TRP A 31 -45.58 -25.70 40.42
N GLY A 32 -44.93 -26.78 40.85
CA GLY A 32 -43.47 -26.94 40.70
C GLY A 32 -43.05 -27.18 39.24
N VAL A 33 -43.77 -28.02 38.50
CA VAL A 33 -43.44 -28.28 37.09
C VAL A 33 -43.57 -27.03 36.21
N PRO A 34 -44.67 -26.25 36.25
CA PRO A 34 -44.75 -25.00 35.53
C PRO A 34 -43.71 -23.96 35.95
N ALA A 35 -43.38 -23.91 37.25
CA ALA A 35 -42.33 -23.01 37.76
C ALA A 35 -40.94 -23.40 37.22
N VAL A 36 -40.59 -24.70 37.21
CA VAL A 36 -39.33 -25.19 36.62
C VAL A 36 -39.30 -24.94 35.11
N VAL A 37 -40.38 -25.22 34.39
CA VAL A 37 -40.49 -24.92 32.95
C VAL A 37 -40.34 -23.41 32.71
N GLY A 38 -41.00 -22.56 33.54
CA GLY A 38 -40.87 -21.11 33.48
C GLY A 38 -39.42 -20.62 33.70
N VAL A 39 -38.73 -21.18 34.70
CA VAL A 39 -37.31 -20.86 34.98
C VAL A 39 -36.41 -21.33 33.83
N VAL A 40 -36.64 -22.54 33.32
CA VAL A 40 -35.90 -23.07 32.18
C VAL A 40 -36.18 -22.23 30.92
N ALA A 41 -37.44 -21.90 30.66
CA ALA A 41 -37.79 -21.02 29.52
C ALA A 41 -37.19 -19.62 29.66
N LEU A 42 -37.21 -19.06 30.87
CA LEU A 42 -36.60 -17.78 31.19
C LEU A 42 -35.06 -17.84 31.03
N TYR A 43 -34.43 -18.94 31.47
CA TYR A 43 -33.01 -19.16 31.27
C TYR A 43 -32.67 -19.25 29.79
N PHE A 44 -33.42 -20.03 29.00
CA PHE A 44 -33.24 -20.08 27.54
C PHE A 44 -33.52 -18.73 26.87
N TYR A 45 -34.53 -17.99 27.29
CA TYR A 45 -34.85 -16.67 26.81
C TYR A 45 -33.71 -15.64 27.12
N LEU A 46 -33.18 -15.66 28.33
CA LEU A 46 -32.09 -14.79 28.76
C LEU A 46 -30.72 -15.17 28.13
N THR A 47 -30.54 -16.44 27.75
CA THR A 47 -29.32 -16.91 27.08
C THR A 47 -29.46 -16.90 25.55
N SER A 48 -30.68 -16.92 25.03
CA SER A 48 -30.98 -16.77 23.60
C SER A 48 -30.49 -15.41 23.09
N GLY A 49 -29.71 -15.41 22.02
CA GLY A 49 -29.14 -14.17 21.42
C GLY A 49 -27.72 -13.83 21.85
N ARG A 50 -27.10 -14.60 22.79
CA ARG A 50 -25.71 -14.41 23.16
C ARG A 50 -24.73 -14.76 22.02
N TYR A 51 -25.02 -15.82 21.31
CA TYR A 51 -24.19 -16.34 20.24
C TYR A 51 -24.90 -16.14 18.90
N GLN A 52 -24.25 -15.43 18.01
CA GLN A 52 -24.70 -15.30 16.63
C GLN A 52 -23.80 -16.15 15.75
N SER A 53 -24.41 -17.11 15.03
CA SER A 53 -23.68 -18.03 14.17
C SER A 53 -24.10 -17.86 12.72
N THR A 54 -23.14 -18.03 11.82
CA THR A 54 -23.36 -18.12 10.37
C THR A 54 -22.46 -19.18 9.77
N GLU A 55 -23.00 -19.94 8.82
CA GLU A 55 -22.26 -20.88 7.98
C GLU A 55 -21.83 -20.24 6.65
N ASP A 56 -22.33 -19.03 6.37
CA ASP A 56 -21.97 -18.26 5.18
C ASP A 56 -20.75 -17.41 5.49
N ALA A 57 -19.61 -18.06 5.61
CA ALA A 57 -18.36 -17.43 5.91
C ALA A 57 -17.23 -18.07 5.09
N TYR A 58 -16.31 -17.24 4.63
CA TYR A 58 -15.21 -17.67 3.79
C TYR A 58 -13.88 -17.08 4.27
N LEU A 59 -12.85 -17.89 4.22
CA LEU A 59 -11.49 -17.40 4.36
C LEU A 59 -11.11 -16.56 3.14
N ARG A 60 -10.57 -15.39 3.40
CA ARG A 60 -10.00 -14.49 2.40
C ARG A 60 -8.54 -14.21 2.72
N ALA A 61 -7.74 -14.08 1.71
CA ALA A 61 -6.35 -13.63 1.82
C ALA A 61 -6.13 -12.43 0.90
N ALA A 62 -5.21 -11.56 1.28
CA ALA A 62 -4.80 -10.47 0.40
C ALA A 62 -4.16 -11.06 -0.86
N GLN A 63 -4.60 -10.58 -2.02
CA GLN A 63 -4.11 -11.01 -3.31
C GLN A 63 -3.47 -9.83 -4.02
N VAL A 64 -2.27 -10.02 -4.53
CA VAL A 64 -1.52 -9.03 -5.29
C VAL A 64 -1.30 -9.55 -6.70
N GLN A 65 -1.78 -8.82 -7.68
CA GLN A 65 -1.46 -9.10 -9.07
C GLN A 65 -0.03 -8.67 -9.36
N ILE A 66 0.83 -9.62 -9.67
CA ILE A 66 2.22 -9.36 -10.04
C ILE A 66 2.26 -8.94 -11.50
N SER A 67 2.80 -7.76 -11.76
CA SER A 67 3.00 -7.22 -13.10
C SER A 67 4.41 -6.66 -13.24
N ALA A 68 4.87 -6.46 -14.48
CA ALA A 68 6.14 -5.80 -14.74
C ALA A 68 5.96 -4.28 -14.87
N ASN A 69 6.91 -3.52 -14.32
CA ASN A 69 6.96 -2.06 -14.45
C ASN A 69 7.60 -1.59 -15.77
N VAL A 70 8.10 -2.54 -16.58
CA VAL A 70 8.62 -2.30 -17.93
C VAL A 70 8.14 -3.40 -18.86
N SER A 71 7.90 -3.07 -20.11
CA SER A 71 7.54 -4.07 -21.12
C SER A 71 8.78 -4.81 -21.62
N GLY A 72 8.64 -6.11 -21.87
CA GLY A 72 9.76 -6.89 -22.37
C GLY A 72 9.42 -8.35 -22.64
N ARG A 73 10.36 -9.07 -23.26
CA ARG A 73 10.24 -10.51 -23.45
C ARG A 73 10.65 -11.24 -22.18
N VAL A 74 9.85 -12.19 -21.74
CA VAL A 74 10.18 -13.06 -20.58
C VAL A 74 11.37 -13.93 -20.96
N ARG A 75 12.44 -13.82 -20.18
CA ARG A 75 13.66 -14.60 -20.36
C ARG A 75 13.68 -15.86 -19.49
N GLN A 76 13.17 -15.74 -18.27
CA GLN A 76 13.18 -16.80 -17.29
C GLN A 76 12.04 -16.59 -16.30
N VAL A 77 11.40 -17.67 -15.89
CA VAL A 77 10.44 -17.73 -14.79
C VAL A 77 11.10 -18.59 -13.73
N ASP A 78 11.29 -18.03 -12.53
CA ASP A 78 12.08 -18.66 -11.45
C ASP A 78 11.18 -19.37 -10.42
N VAL A 79 9.83 -19.30 -10.60
CA VAL A 79 8.83 -19.88 -9.69
C VAL A 79 7.86 -20.80 -10.42
N HIS A 80 7.23 -21.70 -9.67
CA HIS A 80 6.23 -22.63 -10.16
C HIS A 80 4.84 -22.34 -9.54
N ASP A 81 3.81 -22.89 -10.14
CA ASP A 81 2.47 -22.74 -9.61
C ASP A 81 2.35 -23.40 -8.22
N ASN A 82 1.63 -22.72 -7.29
CA ASN A 82 1.49 -23.11 -5.89
C ASN A 82 2.79 -23.13 -5.06
N GLU A 83 3.86 -22.54 -5.55
CA GLU A 83 5.11 -22.41 -4.80
C GLU A 83 5.02 -21.31 -3.74
N GLN A 84 5.57 -21.57 -2.56
CA GLN A 84 5.69 -20.58 -1.51
C GLN A 84 6.94 -19.74 -1.74
N VAL A 85 6.75 -18.41 -1.76
CA VAL A 85 7.83 -17.44 -1.97
C VAL A 85 7.94 -16.47 -0.80
N HIS A 86 9.15 -15.97 -0.59
CA HIS A 86 9.44 -14.97 0.43
C HIS A 86 9.58 -13.58 -0.18
N ARG A 87 9.31 -12.56 0.63
CA ARG A 87 9.50 -11.17 0.22
C ARG A 87 10.92 -10.93 -0.29
N GLY A 88 11.05 -10.36 -1.48
CA GLY A 88 12.33 -10.07 -2.13
C GLY A 88 12.89 -11.24 -2.94
N GLU A 89 12.21 -12.38 -3.00
CA GLU A 89 12.54 -13.49 -3.87
C GLU A 89 12.27 -13.17 -5.34
N VAL A 90 13.10 -13.65 -6.24
CA VAL A 90 12.95 -13.40 -7.67
C VAL A 90 11.85 -14.27 -8.24
N LEU A 91 10.88 -13.65 -8.88
CA LEU A 91 9.73 -14.33 -9.48
C LEU A 91 9.97 -14.65 -10.98
N PHE A 92 10.39 -13.66 -11.73
CA PHE A 92 10.73 -13.82 -13.14
C PHE A 92 11.65 -12.71 -13.62
N ARG A 93 12.27 -12.92 -14.78
CA ARG A 93 13.20 -11.99 -15.40
C ARG A 93 12.82 -11.70 -16.84
N LEU A 94 12.83 -10.44 -17.20
CA LEU A 94 12.70 -9.99 -18.57
C LEU A 94 14.07 -9.92 -19.27
N ASP A 95 14.09 -9.85 -20.59
CA ASP A 95 15.31 -9.62 -21.35
C ASP A 95 15.85 -8.21 -21.05
N ASN A 96 16.96 -8.16 -20.32
CA ASN A 96 17.58 -6.92 -19.88
C ASN A 96 18.56 -6.31 -20.90
N ARG A 97 18.81 -6.95 -22.05
CA ARG A 97 19.77 -6.46 -23.06
C ARG A 97 19.44 -5.06 -23.58
N PRO A 98 18.18 -4.74 -23.95
CA PRO A 98 17.84 -3.38 -24.40
C PRO A 98 18.11 -2.33 -23.30
N PHE A 99 17.78 -2.65 -22.07
CA PHE A 99 17.96 -1.75 -20.91
C PHE A 99 19.43 -1.53 -20.58
N ARG A 100 20.27 -2.58 -20.68
CA ARG A 100 21.73 -2.44 -20.52
C ARG A 100 22.33 -1.53 -21.58
N ILE A 101 21.84 -1.60 -22.82
CA ILE A 101 22.27 -0.72 -23.91
C ILE A 101 21.83 0.73 -23.58
N ALA A 102 20.61 0.94 -23.09
CA ALA A 102 20.13 2.25 -22.68
C ALA A 102 20.98 2.86 -21.56
N VAL A 103 21.35 2.05 -20.55
CA VAL A 103 22.27 2.46 -19.47
C VAL A 103 23.65 2.87 -20.04
N ALA A 104 24.21 2.06 -20.94
CA ALA A 104 25.51 2.36 -21.55
C ALA A 104 25.45 3.69 -22.36
N ALA A 105 24.35 3.90 -23.11
CA ALA A 105 24.14 5.14 -23.86
C ALA A 105 23.97 6.35 -22.93
N ALA A 106 23.24 6.21 -21.81
CA ALA A 106 23.07 7.28 -20.83
C ALA A 106 24.40 7.64 -20.13
N ARG A 107 25.22 6.64 -19.79
CA ARG A 107 26.59 6.86 -19.25
C ARG A 107 27.48 7.60 -20.21
N ALA A 108 27.45 7.24 -21.49
CA ALA A 108 28.22 7.95 -22.51
C ALA A 108 27.78 9.40 -22.66
N ARG A 109 26.47 9.69 -22.56
CA ARG A 109 25.93 11.07 -22.59
C ARG A 109 26.37 11.88 -21.37
N LEU A 110 26.38 11.26 -20.19
CA LEU A 110 26.88 11.91 -18.98
C LEU A 110 28.35 12.29 -19.12
N ALA A 111 29.21 11.37 -19.54
CA ALA A 111 30.63 11.64 -19.78
C ALA A 111 30.85 12.76 -20.84
N ALA A 112 30.04 12.76 -21.91
CA ALA A 112 30.11 13.82 -22.93
C ALA A 112 29.69 15.19 -22.36
N ALA A 113 28.68 15.24 -21.48
CA ALA A 113 28.25 16.44 -20.80
C ALA A 113 29.34 16.97 -19.85
N GLU A 114 30.01 16.10 -19.12
CA GLU A 114 31.15 16.47 -18.24
C GLU A 114 32.29 17.12 -19.05
N LEU A 115 32.70 16.45 -20.12
CA LEU A 115 33.73 17.01 -21.01
C LEU A 115 33.33 18.37 -21.63
N THR A 116 32.05 18.54 -21.96
CA THR A 116 31.53 19.81 -22.48
C THR A 116 31.62 20.92 -21.45
N VAL A 117 31.23 20.65 -20.20
CA VAL A 117 31.33 21.65 -19.13
C VAL A 117 32.79 21.98 -18.79
N GLU A 118 33.66 20.96 -18.77
CA GLU A 118 35.11 21.18 -18.57
C GLU A 118 35.71 22.06 -19.68
N SER A 119 35.34 21.80 -20.94
CA SER A 119 35.76 22.66 -22.08
C SER A 119 35.29 24.10 -21.92
N LEU A 120 34.01 24.31 -21.54
CA LEU A 120 33.49 25.66 -21.28
C LEU A 120 34.22 26.36 -20.13
N LYS A 121 34.65 25.66 -19.10
CA LYS A 121 35.47 26.22 -18.02
C LYS A 121 36.88 26.58 -18.49
N ALA A 122 37.47 25.76 -19.37
CA ALA A 122 38.75 26.09 -20.00
C ALA A 122 38.66 27.33 -20.91
N ASP A 123 37.62 27.42 -21.74
CA ASP A 123 37.33 28.60 -22.58
C ASP A 123 37.16 29.87 -21.73
N TYR A 124 36.42 29.79 -20.62
CA TYR A 124 36.24 30.89 -19.68
C TYR A 124 37.57 31.37 -19.12
N ARG A 125 38.46 30.46 -18.69
CA ARG A 125 39.79 30.82 -18.18
C ARG A 125 40.64 31.48 -19.25
N ALA A 126 40.59 31.00 -20.51
CA ALA A 126 41.29 31.58 -21.64
C ALA A 126 40.78 33.00 -21.98
N ASP A 127 39.45 33.19 -22.00
CA ASP A 127 38.83 34.48 -22.23
C ASP A 127 39.13 35.48 -21.12
N VAL A 128 39.21 35.06 -19.85
CA VAL A 128 39.65 35.91 -18.74
C VAL A 128 41.10 36.36 -18.93
N ALA A 129 41.98 35.48 -19.40
CA ALA A 129 43.38 35.87 -19.71
C ALA A 129 43.44 36.84 -20.89
N ALA A 130 42.64 36.62 -21.95
CA ALA A 130 42.51 37.50 -23.09
C ALA A 130 42.01 38.91 -22.71
N LEU A 131 41.01 38.97 -21.81
CA LEU A 131 40.52 40.26 -21.27
C LEU A 131 41.61 41.01 -20.52
N ARG A 132 42.39 40.36 -19.66
CA ARG A 132 43.52 40.98 -18.94
C ARG A 132 44.53 41.59 -19.91
N SER A 133 44.82 40.90 -21.03
CA SER A 133 45.71 41.38 -22.08
C SER A 133 45.13 42.63 -22.78
N ALA A 134 43.84 42.57 -23.18
CA ALA A 134 43.13 43.65 -23.83
C ALA A 134 43.04 44.93 -22.95
N ASP A 135 42.71 44.73 -21.66
CA ASP A 135 42.68 45.84 -20.68
C ASP A 135 44.05 46.50 -20.50
N SER A 136 45.11 45.68 -20.40
CA SER A 136 46.48 46.18 -20.34
C SER A 136 46.87 46.97 -21.57
N GLN A 137 46.47 46.55 -22.78
CA GLN A 137 46.71 47.27 -24.04
C GLN A 137 45.91 48.57 -24.11
N ALA A 138 44.63 48.56 -23.68
CA ALA A 138 43.78 49.74 -23.62
C ALA A 138 44.34 50.77 -22.62
N ALA A 139 44.83 50.31 -21.48
CA ALA A 139 45.49 51.18 -20.50
C ALA A 139 46.81 51.80 -21.03
N TYR A 140 47.60 51.03 -21.76
CA TYR A 140 48.79 51.51 -22.40
C TYR A 140 48.47 52.57 -23.47
N ALA A 141 47.55 52.26 -24.39
CA ALA A 141 47.16 53.21 -25.46
C ALA A 141 46.57 54.50 -24.89
N ALA A 142 45.83 54.41 -23.76
CA ALA A 142 45.29 55.57 -23.06
C ALA A 142 46.40 56.48 -22.47
N ARG A 143 47.45 55.85 -21.92
CA ARG A 143 48.64 56.64 -21.43
C ARG A 143 49.40 57.30 -22.58
N GLU A 144 49.54 56.55 -23.68
CA GLU A 144 50.25 57.12 -24.89
C GLU A 144 49.47 58.27 -25.51
N PHE A 145 48.15 58.11 -25.67
CA PHE A 145 47.29 59.22 -26.18
C PHE A 145 47.43 60.50 -25.30
N ARG A 146 47.33 60.32 -23.96
CA ARG A 146 47.50 61.44 -23.03
C ARG A 146 48.90 62.07 -23.12
N ARG A 147 49.92 61.27 -23.36
CA ARG A 147 51.30 61.77 -23.56
C ARG A 147 51.39 62.59 -24.84
N GLN A 148 50.90 62.10 -25.98
CA GLN A 148 50.91 62.79 -27.25
C GLN A 148 50.06 64.06 -27.19
N GLN A 149 48.96 64.08 -26.48
CA GLN A 149 48.14 65.30 -26.30
C GLN A 149 48.89 66.39 -25.55
N ARG A 150 49.64 66.04 -24.50
CA ARG A 150 50.47 66.98 -23.75
C ARG A 150 51.66 67.50 -24.61
N LEU A 151 52.33 66.63 -25.38
CA LEU A 151 53.42 67.03 -26.26
C LEU A 151 52.93 67.92 -27.40
N LEU A 152 51.74 67.71 -27.91
CA LEU A 152 51.14 68.61 -28.91
C LEU A 152 50.85 70.00 -28.34
N SER A 153 50.34 70.09 -27.08
CA SER A 153 50.03 71.38 -26.45
C SER A 153 51.25 72.27 -26.19
N ILE A 154 52.44 71.68 -26.14
CA ILE A 154 53.74 72.42 -26.03
C ILE A 154 54.50 72.47 -27.34
N GLY A 155 53.86 72.10 -28.47
CA GLY A 155 54.40 72.21 -29.79
C GLY A 155 55.48 71.17 -30.20
N VAL A 156 55.69 70.11 -29.41
CA VAL A 156 56.71 69.06 -29.64
C VAL A 156 56.19 67.90 -30.50
N ALA A 157 54.91 67.57 -30.46
CA ALA A 157 54.32 66.50 -31.28
C ALA A 157 53.54 67.04 -32.48
N SER A 158 53.39 66.19 -33.54
CA SER A 158 52.58 66.50 -34.72
C SER A 158 51.13 66.14 -34.54
N ARG A 159 50.18 66.78 -35.21
CA ARG A 159 48.75 66.36 -35.23
C ARG A 159 48.60 64.92 -35.68
N SER A 160 49.34 64.46 -36.69
CA SER A 160 49.31 63.08 -37.19
C SER A 160 49.79 62.05 -36.15
N ALA A 161 50.64 62.41 -35.20
CA ALA A 161 51.05 61.57 -34.10
C ALA A 161 49.89 61.40 -33.05
N LEU A 162 49.18 62.51 -32.78
CA LEU A 162 47.98 62.45 -31.90
C LEU A 162 46.86 61.61 -32.52
N ASP A 163 46.58 61.81 -33.84
CA ASP A 163 45.52 61.06 -34.54
C ASP A 163 45.82 59.56 -34.55
N ARG A 164 47.09 59.19 -34.77
CA ARG A 164 47.49 57.75 -34.65
C ARG A 164 47.31 57.19 -33.23
N ALA A 165 47.66 57.95 -32.23
CA ALA A 165 47.48 57.53 -30.84
C ALA A 165 45.97 57.39 -30.44
N GLN A 166 45.14 58.30 -30.97
CA GLN A 166 43.70 58.25 -30.81
C GLN A 166 43.09 57.02 -31.47
N LEU A 167 43.46 56.70 -32.71
CA LEU A 167 43.03 55.49 -33.41
C LEU A 167 43.47 54.24 -32.66
N ALA A 168 44.74 54.19 -32.20
CA ALA A 168 45.21 53.03 -31.39
C ALA A 168 44.45 52.88 -30.11
N LEU A 169 44.04 53.93 -29.40
CA LEU A 169 43.20 53.88 -28.21
C LEU A 169 41.78 53.36 -28.53
N GLN A 170 41.19 53.83 -29.62
CA GLN A 170 39.88 53.41 -30.08
C GLN A 170 39.87 51.87 -30.38
N GLN A 171 40.92 51.44 -31.12
CA GLN A 171 41.09 50.01 -31.43
C GLN A 171 41.29 49.16 -30.17
N ALA A 172 42.13 49.61 -29.23
CA ALA A 172 42.36 48.89 -27.99
C ALA A 172 41.09 48.80 -27.08
N ARG A 173 40.31 49.92 -27.04
CA ARG A 173 39.02 49.91 -26.33
C ARG A 173 37.99 49.00 -26.97
N ALA A 174 37.93 48.94 -28.30
CA ALA A 174 37.06 48.04 -29.02
C ALA A 174 37.43 46.56 -28.74
N ALA A 175 38.74 46.24 -28.69
CA ALA A 175 39.22 44.89 -28.33
C ALA A 175 38.89 44.52 -26.90
N ASP A 176 39.01 45.43 -25.92
CA ASP A 176 38.61 45.21 -24.53
C ASP A 176 37.10 44.93 -24.42
N THR A 177 36.28 45.78 -25.09
CA THR A 177 34.82 45.55 -25.11
C THR A 177 34.45 44.18 -25.70
N ALA A 178 35.09 43.78 -26.81
CA ALA A 178 34.86 42.48 -27.43
C ALA A 178 35.28 41.33 -26.52
N ALA A 179 36.39 41.44 -25.78
CA ALA A 179 36.82 40.44 -24.82
C ALA A 179 35.84 40.30 -23.65
N ARG A 180 35.31 41.43 -23.14
CA ARG A 180 34.24 41.40 -22.09
C ARG A 180 33.00 40.70 -22.59
N GLN A 181 32.58 40.91 -23.81
CA GLN A 181 31.41 40.28 -24.40
C GLN A 181 31.58 38.75 -24.58
N ARG A 182 32.78 38.30 -24.95
CA ARG A 182 33.09 36.87 -25.03
C ARG A 182 32.91 36.17 -23.67
N ILE A 183 33.52 36.77 -22.62
CA ILE A 183 33.35 36.25 -21.25
C ILE A 183 31.87 36.13 -20.88
N GLN A 184 31.06 37.17 -21.16
CA GLN A 184 29.64 37.14 -20.86
C GLN A 184 28.92 35.98 -21.60
N GLY A 185 29.30 35.74 -22.86
CA GLY A 185 28.75 34.64 -23.65
C GLY A 185 29.08 33.24 -23.07
N VAL A 186 30.32 33.02 -22.64
CA VAL A 186 30.72 31.77 -22.00
C VAL A 186 30.10 31.64 -20.60
N LEU A 187 30.06 32.74 -19.85
CA LEU A 187 29.45 32.78 -18.51
C LEU A 187 27.96 32.43 -18.56
N ALA A 188 27.22 32.93 -19.56
CA ALA A 188 25.83 32.60 -19.76
C ALA A 188 25.62 31.07 -19.98
N ARG A 189 26.52 30.45 -20.79
CA ARG A 189 26.50 28.98 -21.00
C ARG A 189 26.87 28.18 -19.76
N LEU A 190 27.70 28.76 -18.86
CA LEU A 190 28.00 28.20 -17.54
C LEU A 190 26.96 28.52 -16.48
N GLY A 191 25.78 29.07 -16.86
CA GLY A 191 24.70 29.39 -15.90
C GLY A 191 25.02 30.54 -14.96
N GLY A 192 25.95 31.43 -15.34
CA GLY A 192 26.35 32.60 -14.54
C GLY A 192 27.31 32.31 -13.39
N LYS A 193 27.72 31.05 -13.20
CA LYS A 193 28.55 30.61 -12.07
C LYS A 193 29.76 29.81 -12.56
N PRO A 194 30.89 30.49 -12.91
CA PRO A 194 32.06 29.81 -13.47
C PRO A 194 32.76 28.86 -12.48
N ASP A 195 32.62 29.13 -11.18
CA ASP A 195 33.23 28.34 -10.10
C ASP A 195 32.36 27.16 -9.61
N LEU A 196 31.16 27.02 -10.19
CA LEU A 196 30.28 25.89 -9.83
C LEU A 196 31.01 24.54 -10.12
N PRO A 197 31.04 23.59 -9.17
CA PRO A 197 31.57 22.25 -9.44
C PRO A 197 30.90 21.63 -10.68
N VAL A 198 31.65 20.84 -11.44
CA VAL A 198 31.17 20.24 -12.70
C VAL A 198 29.89 19.44 -12.46
N GLU A 199 29.86 18.68 -11.37
CA GLU A 199 28.76 17.80 -10.96
C GLU A 199 27.46 18.55 -10.66
N GLN A 200 27.57 19.84 -10.29
CA GLN A 200 26.40 20.67 -9.94
C GLN A 200 25.88 21.48 -11.15
N HIS A 201 26.50 21.32 -12.32
CA HIS A 201 26.04 22.02 -13.51
C HIS A 201 24.69 21.43 -14.00
N PRO A 202 23.69 22.28 -14.37
CA PRO A 202 22.37 21.81 -14.79
C PRO A 202 22.39 20.77 -15.92
N GLN A 203 23.30 20.89 -16.84
CA GLN A 203 23.48 19.97 -17.96
C GLN A 203 23.92 18.57 -17.47
N ILE A 204 24.80 18.52 -16.46
CA ILE A 204 25.27 17.29 -15.84
C ILE A 204 24.12 16.67 -15.02
N ALA A 205 23.40 17.48 -14.22
CA ALA A 205 22.24 17.02 -13.46
C ALA A 205 21.17 16.38 -14.38
N ALA A 206 20.92 16.97 -15.55
CA ALA A 206 19.99 16.40 -16.52
C ALA A 206 20.50 15.07 -17.11
N ALA A 207 21.79 14.96 -17.42
CA ALA A 207 22.38 13.72 -17.93
C ALA A 207 22.43 12.62 -16.85
N GLN A 208 22.70 13.00 -15.58
CA GLN A 208 22.66 12.08 -14.44
C GLN A 208 21.24 11.55 -14.22
N ALA A 209 20.23 12.42 -14.24
CA ALA A 209 18.83 11.99 -14.12
C ALA A 209 18.41 11.01 -15.23
N ALA A 210 18.91 11.21 -16.45
CA ALA A 210 18.67 10.27 -17.55
C ALA A 210 19.37 8.91 -17.32
N LEU A 211 20.56 8.90 -16.71
CA LEU A 211 21.24 7.68 -16.32
C LEU A 211 20.49 6.95 -15.20
N ASP A 212 20.06 7.68 -14.18
CA ASP A 212 19.31 7.12 -13.05
C ASP A 212 17.99 6.50 -13.52
N HIS A 213 17.29 7.13 -14.46
CA HIS A 213 16.09 6.60 -15.09
C HIS A 213 16.38 5.28 -15.83
N ALA A 214 17.45 5.23 -16.63
CA ALA A 214 17.81 4.00 -17.35
C ALA A 214 18.23 2.86 -16.40
N LEU A 215 18.88 3.18 -15.27
CA LEU A 215 19.21 2.21 -14.22
C LEU A 215 17.96 1.70 -13.51
N LEU A 216 17.00 2.56 -13.25
CA LEU A 216 15.70 2.19 -12.66
C LEU A 216 14.93 1.24 -13.58
N GLU A 217 14.83 1.55 -14.88
CA GLU A 217 14.22 0.66 -15.87
C GLU A 217 14.92 -0.70 -15.95
N LEU A 218 16.26 -0.71 -15.90
CA LEU A 218 17.03 -1.95 -15.84
C LEU A 218 16.71 -2.76 -14.58
N SER A 219 16.54 -2.10 -13.43
CA SER A 219 16.17 -2.80 -12.19
C SER A 219 14.79 -3.49 -12.29
N TYR A 220 13.85 -2.88 -13.00
CA TYR A 220 12.51 -3.42 -13.22
C TYR A 220 12.47 -4.65 -14.15
N THR A 221 13.58 -4.99 -14.81
CA THR A 221 13.67 -6.23 -15.60
C THR A 221 13.72 -7.50 -14.75
N THR A 222 13.97 -7.37 -13.45
CA THR A 222 13.88 -8.48 -12.48
C THR A 222 12.74 -8.15 -11.53
N VAL A 223 11.72 -9.01 -11.53
CA VAL A 223 10.53 -8.83 -10.70
C VAL A 223 10.65 -9.68 -9.46
N TYR A 224 10.42 -9.03 -8.32
CA TYR A 224 10.56 -9.63 -6.99
C TYR A 224 9.20 -9.73 -6.29
N ALA A 225 9.07 -10.69 -5.37
CA ALA A 225 7.90 -10.82 -4.50
C ALA A 225 7.79 -9.62 -3.54
N PRO A 226 6.66 -8.90 -3.52
CA PRO A 226 6.48 -7.75 -2.63
C PRO A 226 6.23 -8.16 -1.18
N SER A 227 5.75 -9.38 -0.94
CA SER A 227 5.43 -9.97 0.37
C SER A 227 5.62 -11.48 0.34
N ASP A 228 5.60 -12.10 1.52
CA ASP A 228 5.52 -13.57 1.62
C ASP A 228 4.15 -14.04 1.14
N GLY A 229 4.12 -15.14 0.40
CA GLY A 229 2.87 -15.66 -0.16
C GLY A 229 3.05 -16.93 -0.96
N ILE A 230 1.96 -17.37 -1.58
CA ILE A 230 1.93 -18.49 -2.51
C ILE A 230 1.59 -17.95 -3.90
N VAL A 231 2.36 -18.34 -4.87
CA VAL A 231 2.17 -17.95 -6.26
C VAL A 231 1.08 -18.80 -6.90
N ALA A 232 0.21 -18.19 -7.69
CA ALA A 232 -0.87 -18.88 -8.41
C ALA A 232 -1.00 -18.37 -9.84
N GLU A 233 -1.44 -19.24 -10.75
CA GLU A 233 -1.65 -18.94 -12.18
C GLU A 233 -0.37 -18.60 -12.97
N VAL A 234 0.77 -19.17 -12.55
CA VAL A 234 2.07 -18.95 -13.22
C VAL A 234 2.07 -19.48 -14.65
N GLU A 235 1.26 -20.48 -14.95
CA GLU A 235 1.19 -21.13 -16.27
C GLU A 235 0.90 -20.15 -17.42
N HIS A 236 0.29 -19.01 -17.13
CA HIS A 236 0.03 -17.95 -18.11
C HIS A 236 1.29 -17.20 -18.56
N LEU A 237 2.38 -17.26 -17.77
CA LEU A 237 3.63 -16.60 -18.08
C LEU A 237 4.65 -17.57 -18.66
N GLN A 238 4.77 -17.61 -19.98
CA GLN A 238 5.70 -18.50 -20.67
C GLN A 238 7.02 -17.81 -21.03
N VAL A 239 8.13 -18.54 -20.92
CA VAL A 239 9.45 -18.08 -21.40
C VAL A 239 9.37 -17.79 -22.91
N GLY A 240 9.81 -16.60 -23.30
CA GLY A 240 9.74 -16.11 -24.67
C GLY A 240 8.48 -15.28 -24.99
N ALA A 241 7.46 -15.30 -24.13
CA ALA A 241 6.29 -14.41 -24.27
C ALA A 241 6.69 -12.94 -24.11
N TYR A 242 5.95 -12.05 -24.76
CA TYR A 242 6.11 -10.61 -24.56
C TYR A 242 5.11 -10.11 -23.52
N LEU A 243 5.59 -9.53 -22.45
CA LEU A 243 4.79 -8.97 -21.37
C LEU A 243 4.68 -7.45 -21.54
N PRO A 244 3.49 -6.92 -21.82
CA PRO A 244 3.23 -5.49 -21.86
C PRO A 244 3.34 -4.85 -20.46
N LEU A 245 3.57 -3.53 -20.42
CA LEU A 245 3.56 -2.74 -19.20
C LEU A 245 2.23 -2.92 -18.45
N ALA A 246 2.30 -3.10 -17.13
CA ALA A 246 1.16 -3.23 -16.21
C ALA A 246 0.20 -4.42 -16.50
N MET A 247 0.52 -5.31 -17.44
CA MET A 247 -0.26 -6.53 -17.63
C MET A 247 0.02 -7.50 -16.48
N PRO A 248 -1.02 -8.06 -15.81
CA PRO A 248 -0.83 -9.08 -14.79
C PRO A 248 -0.13 -10.31 -15.36
N ALA A 249 0.93 -10.75 -14.72
CA ALA A 249 1.66 -11.98 -15.05
C ALA A 249 1.05 -13.18 -14.34
N PHE A 250 0.79 -13.05 -13.03
CA PHE A 250 0.19 -14.06 -12.17
C PHE A 250 -0.21 -13.44 -10.81
N LEU A 251 -0.79 -14.23 -9.92
CA LEU A 251 -1.26 -13.81 -8.60
C LEU A 251 -0.28 -14.24 -7.51
N LEU A 252 -0.10 -13.37 -6.51
CA LEU A 252 0.53 -13.69 -5.24
C LEU A 252 -0.52 -13.60 -4.13
N VAL A 253 -0.81 -14.72 -3.49
CA VAL A 253 -1.75 -14.83 -2.37
C VAL A 253 -0.96 -14.77 -1.07
N SER A 254 -1.22 -13.74 -0.25
CA SER A 254 -0.52 -13.58 1.03
C SER A 254 -0.84 -14.70 2.01
N THR A 255 0.17 -15.20 2.70
CA THR A 255 0.00 -16.18 3.78
C THR A 255 -0.12 -15.52 5.16
N ARG A 256 0.14 -14.22 5.28
CA ARG A 256 0.07 -13.47 6.55
C ARG A 256 -1.20 -12.65 6.70
N ASP A 257 -1.68 -12.06 5.61
CA ASP A 257 -2.85 -11.19 5.62
C ASP A 257 -4.10 -12.01 5.27
N VAL A 258 -4.54 -12.84 6.23
CA VAL A 258 -5.71 -13.70 6.11
C VAL A 258 -6.79 -13.21 7.08
N TRP A 259 -8.04 -13.19 6.63
CA TRP A 259 -9.21 -12.85 7.44
C TRP A 259 -10.38 -13.75 7.07
N VAL A 260 -11.40 -13.75 7.92
CA VAL A 260 -12.68 -14.38 7.60
C VAL A 260 -13.70 -13.30 7.26
N GLU A 261 -14.39 -13.48 6.18
CA GLU A 261 -15.55 -12.70 5.78
C GLU A 261 -16.79 -13.55 6.03
N ALA A 262 -17.64 -13.11 6.96
CA ALA A 262 -18.80 -13.83 7.41
C ALA A 262 -20.06 -13.00 7.16
N ASP A 263 -21.00 -13.55 6.39
CA ASP A 263 -22.22 -12.87 6.01
C ASP A 263 -23.33 -13.18 7.00
N TYR A 264 -23.70 -12.19 7.83
CA TYR A 264 -24.76 -12.27 8.80
C TYR A 264 -26.07 -11.69 8.25
N LYS A 265 -27.20 -12.24 8.66
CA LYS A 265 -28.50 -11.69 8.35
C LYS A 265 -28.70 -10.34 9.04
N GLU A 266 -29.47 -9.44 8.43
CA GLU A 266 -29.75 -8.09 8.94
C GLU A 266 -30.27 -8.10 10.38
N ASP A 267 -31.12 -9.09 10.74
CA ASP A 267 -31.70 -9.25 12.07
C ASP A 267 -30.71 -9.71 13.14
N GLN A 268 -29.56 -10.27 12.75
CA GLN A 268 -28.49 -10.70 13.65
C GLN A 268 -27.49 -9.56 13.98
N LEU A 269 -27.47 -8.49 13.18
CA LEU A 269 -26.49 -7.41 13.31
C LEU A 269 -26.70 -6.50 14.51
N ASP A 270 -27.90 -6.47 15.08
CA ASP A 270 -28.26 -5.56 16.17
C ASP A 270 -27.33 -5.65 17.39
N HIS A 271 -26.73 -6.84 17.60
CA HIS A 271 -25.85 -7.12 18.73
C HIS A 271 -24.38 -7.30 18.36
N ILE A 272 -24.01 -7.29 17.06
CA ILE A 272 -22.63 -7.45 16.60
C ILE A 272 -21.92 -6.09 16.62
N ARG A 273 -20.74 -6.06 17.26
CA ARG A 273 -19.90 -4.85 17.37
C ARG A 273 -18.43 -5.19 17.11
N PRO A 274 -17.65 -4.28 16.53
CA PRO A 274 -16.19 -4.43 16.43
C PRO A 274 -15.55 -4.68 17.80
N GLY A 275 -14.58 -5.58 17.83
CA GLY A 275 -13.84 -5.97 19.04
C GLY A 275 -14.42 -7.16 19.79
N GLN A 276 -15.58 -7.68 19.42
CA GLN A 276 -16.15 -8.89 20.03
C GLN A 276 -15.34 -10.12 19.63
N PRO A 277 -15.16 -11.09 20.55
CA PRO A 277 -14.51 -12.35 20.26
C PRO A 277 -15.44 -13.25 19.44
N ALA A 278 -14.84 -14.02 18.57
CA ALA A 278 -15.53 -15.00 17.75
C ALA A 278 -14.73 -16.30 17.70
N THR A 279 -15.45 -17.37 17.43
CA THR A 279 -14.92 -18.70 17.18
C THR A 279 -15.18 -19.04 15.73
N VAL A 280 -14.14 -19.52 15.04
CA VAL A 280 -14.19 -19.91 13.63
C VAL A 280 -13.84 -21.39 13.53
N SER A 281 -14.70 -22.16 12.92
CA SER A 281 -14.47 -23.55 12.51
C SER A 281 -14.37 -23.57 10.99
N ILE A 282 -13.24 -24.04 10.48
CA ILE A 282 -12.99 -24.13 9.04
C ILE A 282 -13.31 -25.56 8.61
N ASP A 283 -14.13 -25.74 7.58
CA ASP A 283 -14.62 -27.06 7.16
C ASP A 283 -13.47 -28.00 6.72
N ALA A 284 -12.37 -27.44 6.22
CA ALA A 284 -11.19 -28.21 5.88
C ALA A 284 -10.38 -28.72 7.08
N TYR A 285 -10.63 -28.18 8.30
CA TYR A 285 -9.94 -28.51 9.55
C TYR A 285 -10.96 -28.72 10.68
N PRO A 286 -11.78 -29.78 10.62
CA PRO A 286 -12.94 -29.96 11.51
C PRO A 286 -12.55 -30.14 12.99
N ASP A 287 -11.34 -30.61 13.25
CA ASP A 287 -10.84 -30.85 14.61
C ASP A 287 -10.20 -29.63 15.25
N GLU A 288 -10.05 -28.52 14.49
CA GLU A 288 -9.40 -27.29 14.95
C GLU A 288 -10.41 -26.15 15.08
N THR A 289 -10.32 -25.42 16.16
CA THR A 289 -11.13 -24.24 16.41
C THR A 289 -10.24 -23.01 16.49
N PHE A 290 -10.50 -22.05 15.66
CA PHE A 290 -9.71 -20.81 15.57
C PHE A 290 -10.40 -19.68 16.32
N HIS A 291 -9.62 -18.88 17.02
CA HIS A 291 -10.11 -17.66 17.64
C HIS A 291 -9.99 -16.48 16.70
N ALA A 292 -11.03 -15.65 16.67
CA ALA A 292 -11.06 -14.44 15.89
C ALA A 292 -11.65 -13.26 16.67
N VAL A 293 -11.47 -12.07 16.16
CA VAL A 293 -12.06 -10.84 16.69
C VAL A 293 -12.74 -10.11 15.54
N VAL A 294 -13.94 -9.62 15.79
CA VAL A 294 -14.66 -8.77 14.84
C VAL A 294 -13.83 -7.52 14.57
N ALA A 295 -13.34 -7.36 13.35
CA ALA A 295 -12.53 -6.22 12.94
C ALA A 295 -13.39 -5.05 12.45
N SER A 296 -14.36 -5.34 11.58
CA SER A 296 -15.27 -4.34 11.01
C SER A 296 -16.54 -5.00 10.48
N ILE A 297 -17.56 -4.18 10.30
CA ILE A 297 -18.82 -4.54 9.65
C ILE A 297 -18.90 -3.72 8.36
N THR A 298 -19.28 -4.37 7.25
CA THR A 298 -19.40 -3.70 5.95
C THR A 298 -20.52 -2.65 5.99
N PRO A 299 -20.33 -1.44 5.43
CA PRO A 299 -21.30 -0.35 5.54
C PRO A 299 -22.56 -0.53 4.67
N GLY A 300 -22.70 -1.65 3.95
CA GLY A 300 -23.84 -1.95 3.11
C GLY A 300 -24.04 -3.45 2.92
N THR A 301 -25.14 -3.81 2.29
CA THR A 301 -25.46 -5.23 1.99
C THR A 301 -24.73 -5.70 0.75
N GLY A 302 -24.51 -7.02 0.62
CA GLY A 302 -23.89 -7.61 -0.57
C GLY A 302 -24.60 -7.28 -1.88
N ALA A 303 -25.94 -7.14 -1.83
CA ALA A 303 -26.75 -6.73 -2.98
C ALA A 303 -26.43 -5.31 -3.47
N GLN A 304 -26.04 -4.39 -2.59
CA GLN A 304 -25.72 -3.00 -2.94
C GLN A 304 -24.34 -2.90 -3.65
N PHE A 305 -23.41 -3.79 -3.33
CA PHE A 305 -22.07 -3.81 -3.92
C PHE A 305 -21.93 -4.79 -5.09
N SER A 306 -23.04 -5.49 -5.44
CA SER A 306 -23.04 -6.41 -6.59
C SER A 306 -22.97 -5.62 -7.90
N ILE A 307 -22.17 -6.11 -8.85
CA ILE A 307 -22.07 -5.57 -10.23
C ILE A 307 -23.43 -5.69 -10.95
N LEU A 308 -24.23 -6.70 -10.60
CA LEU A 308 -25.58 -6.92 -11.12
C LEU A 308 -26.56 -6.99 -9.95
N PRO A 309 -27.04 -5.85 -9.43
CA PRO A 309 -28.02 -5.86 -8.35
C PRO A 309 -29.32 -6.52 -8.83
N PRO A 310 -29.99 -7.34 -8.00
CA PRO A 310 -31.23 -8.00 -8.36
C PRO A 310 -32.31 -6.94 -8.66
N GLN A 311 -32.71 -6.85 -9.93
CA GLN A 311 -33.77 -5.95 -10.37
C GLN A 311 -35.10 -6.68 -10.32
N ASN A 312 -35.95 -6.34 -9.34
CA ASN A 312 -37.34 -6.81 -9.27
C ASN A 312 -38.19 -5.95 -10.21
N ALA A 313 -38.00 -6.11 -11.53
CA ALA A 313 -38.68 -5.29 -12.57
C ALA A 313 -40.14 -5.70 -12.85
N THR A 314 -40.66 -6.77 -12.21
CA THR A 314 -41.95 -7.39 -12.56
C THR A 314 -43.08 -7.17 -11.55
N GLY A 315 -43.03 -6.12 -10.75
CA GLY A 315 -44.19 -5.67 -9.95
C GLY A 315 -44.57 -6.49 -8.70
N ASN A 316 -43.99 -7.64 -8.47
CA ASN A 316 -44.22 -8.43 -7.24
C ASN A 316 -43.01 -8.26 -6.31
N TRP A 317 -43.10 -7.27 -5.40
CA TRP A 317 -42.03 -7.05 -4.43
C TRP A 317 -42.12 -8.08 -3.30
N VAL A 318 -41.06 -8.85 -3.12
CA VAL A 318 -40.90 -9.79 -1.99
C VAL A 318 -39.76 -9.30 -1.11
N LYS A 319 -40.04 -9.05 0.17
CA LYS A 319 -39.02 -8.73 1.16
C LYS A 319 -38.09 -9.95 1.35
N VAL A 320 -36.84 -9.85 0.91
CA VAL A 320 -35.79 -10.84 1.18
C VAL A 320 -34.89 -10.33 2.29
N VAL A 321 -34.50 -11.20 3.22
CA VAL A 321 -33.56 -10.88 4.29
C VAL A 321 -32.21 -10.59 3.66
N GLN A 322 -31.71 -9.38 3.88
CA GLN A 322 -30.40 -8.96 3.38
C GLN A 322 -29.27 -9.54 4.26
N ARG A 323 -28.11 -9.72 3.67
CA ARG A 323 -26.90 -10.13 4.38
C ARG A 323 -25.88 -8.99 4.37
N VAL A 324 -25.15 -8.87 5.47
CA VAL A 324 -24.09 -7.86 5.65
C VAL A 324 -22.82 -8.57 6.07
N GLY A 325 -21.73 -8.27 5.37
CA GLY A 325 -20.43 -8.86 5.64
C GLY A 325 -19.83 -8.34 6.94
N VAL A 326 -19.38 -9.26 7.76
CA VAL A 326 -18.58 -9.00 8.97
C VAL A 326 -17.19 -9.53 8.74
N ARG A 327 -16.21 -8.67 8.81
CA ARG A 327 -14.80 -9.04 8.69
C ARG A 327 -14.23 -9.39 10.05
N LEU A 328 -13.65 -10.58 10.17
CA LEU A 328 -13.03 -11.09 11.39
C LEU A 328 -11.53 -11.27 11.15
N ARG A 329 -10.75 -10.81 12.10
CA ARG A 329 -9.31 -11.03 12.13
C ARG A 329 -9.01 -12.24 12.99
N LEU A 330 -8.34 -13.22 12.43
CA LEU A 330 -7.89 -14.42 13.13
C LEU A 330 -6.78 -14.05 14.14
N VAL A 331 -6.78 -14.74 15.28
CA VAL A 331 -5.82 -14.51 16.38
C VAL A 331 -5.13 -15.84 16.68
N GLY A 332 -3.81 -15.85 16.68
CA GLY A 332 -2.99 -17.03 16.95
C GLY A 332 -2.21 -17.50 15.75
N ASN A 333 -1.62 -18.69 15.89
CA ASN A 333 -0.85 -19.30 14.83
C ASN A 333 -1.82 -20.01 13.87
N LEU A 334 -1.82 -19.61 12.61
CA LEU A 334 -2.70 -20.20 11.60
C LEU A 334 -1.93 -21.31 10.86
N PRO A 335 -2.55 -22.44 10.60
CA PRO A 335 -2.01 -23.40 9.63
C PRO A 335 -1.95 -22.73 8.25
N PRO A 336 -1.26 -23.32 7.27
CA PRO A 336 -1.23 -22.79 5.90
C PRO A 336 -2.63 -22.88 5.28
N VAL A 337 -3.47 -21.89 5.59
CA VAL A 337 -4.85 -21.81 5.11
C VAL A 337 -4.91 -21.27 3.69
N ARG A 338 -5.82 -21.83 2.90
CA ARG A 338 -6.07 -21.40 1.52
C ARG A 338 -7.24 -20.41 1.49
N SER A 339 -7.14 -19.40 0.67
CA SER A 339 -8.26 -18.48 0.41
C SER A 339 -9.41 -19.23 -0.28
N GLY A 340 -10.64 -18.89 0.08
CA GLY A 340 -11.86 -19.49 -0.49
C GLY A 340 -12.41 -20.69 0.28
N LEU A 341 -11.76 -21.15 1.37
CA LEU A 341 -12.31 -22.19 2.21
C LEU A 341 -13.53 -21.69 2.97
N SER A 342 -14.56 -22.56 3.06
CA SER A 342 -15.77 -22.31 3.84
C SER A 342 -15.49 -22.45 5.33
N ALA A 343 -16.20 -21.67 6.13
CA ALA A 343 -16.09 -21.69 7.58
C ALA A 343 -17.44 -21.39 8.25
N THR A 344 -17.59 -21.88 9.47
CA THR A 344 -18.68 -21.49 10.37
C THR A 344 -18.14 -20.52 11.41
N VAL A 345 -18.80 -19.38 11.56
CA VAL A 345 -18.39 -18.33 12.50
C VAL A 345 -19.44 -18.14 13.58
N THR A 346 -19.02 -18.16 14.84
CA THR A 346 -19.87 -17.88 16.00
C THR A 346 -19.29 -16.71 16.79
N ILE A 347 -20.04 -15.60 16.91
CA ILE A 347 -19.66 -14.40 17.64
C ILE A 347 -20.32 -14.40 19.02
N ASP A 348 -19.56 -14.17 20.09
CA ASP A 348 -20.10 -13.92 21.45
C ASP A 348 -20.42 -12.42 21.61
N THR A 349 -21.69 -12.07 21.50
CA THR A 349 -22.18 -10.70 21.51
C THR A 349 -22.21 -10.05 22.89
N ARG A 350 -22.09 -10.81 23.99
CA ARG A 350 -22.09 -10.30 25.37
C ARG A 350 -20.71 -10.02 25.93
N SER A 351 -19.67 -10.52 25.30
CA SER A 351 -18.31 -10.22 25.69
C SER A 351 -17.99 -8.76 25.30
N GLN A 352 -17.67 -7.92 26.28
CA GLN A 352 -17.25 -6.54 26.01
C GLN A 352 -16.02 -6.56 25.11
N ALA A 353 -16.04 -5.72 24.10
CA ALA A 353 -14.93 -5.51 23.19
C ALA A 353 -13.64 -5.23 23.98
N ARG A 354 -12.70 -6.17 23.98
CA ARG A 354 -11.38 -5.96 24.55
C ARG A 354 -10.71 -4.87 23.69
N LYS A 355 -10.57 -3.67 24.27
CA LYS A 355 -9.98 -2.50 23.63
C LYS A 355 -8.69 -2.92 22.91
N ALA A 356 -8.68 -2.88 21.59
CA ALA A 356 -7.50 -3.22 20.82
C ALA A 356 -6.34 -2.32 21.29
N PRO A 357 -5.12 -2.86 21.50
CA PRO A 357 -3.94 -2.03 21.76
C PRO A 357 -3.77 -1.09 20.56
N GLY A 358 -3.74 0.21 20.87
CA GLY A 358 -3.82 1.28 19.89
C GLY A 358 -2.83 1.10 18.74
N SER A 359 -3.34 1.21 17.53
CA SER A 359 -2.54 1.52 16.36
C SER A 359 -1.96 2.93 16.56
N GLY A 360 -0.71 3.00 17.01
CA GLY A 360 0.04 4.25 17.00
C GLY A 360 0.07 4.77 15.56
N ARG A 361 -0.50 5.95 15.39
CA ARG A 361 -0.23 6.79 14.23
C ARG A 361 1.26 7.13 14.24
N ASN A 362 1.94 6.79 13.18
CA ASN A 362 3.07 7.55 12.64
C ASN A 362 2.94 7.57 11.12
#